data_ddbce656f32c268c74f89f8413e12e55
#
_entry.id   ddbce656f32c268c74f89f8413e12e55
#
_cell.length_a   1.000
_cell.length_b   1.000
_cell.length_c   1.000
_cell.angle_alpha   90.00
_cell.angle_beta   90.00
_cell.angle_gamma   90.00
#
_symmetry.space_group_name_H-M   'P 1'
#
loop_
_entity.id
_entity.type
_entity.pdbx_description
1 polymer ?
#
loop_
_entity_poly.entity_id
_entity_poly.type
_entity_poly.pdbx_seq_one_letter_code
_entity_poly.pdbx_strand_id
1 'polypeptide(L)'
;RVEHRVLGALRCVDATTGAPLSRAMHVKAPADADVRPNRSGLLVIRGWAPLASHAAAFDAPPDDEPGSGGELELTLVDPLGHYLPHRVRVALPRQANAVFEPLHVPMYPSPAAALSLHWAALRVGLTTPGGGEALGGVLVRVLRDGAVLARGLSDWRGEALVPVAGIPVTTWST
;
A
#
# COMPACT_ATOMS: atom_id res chain seq x y z
N ARG A 1 18.29 -23.82 -17.65
CA ARG A 1 17.90 -22.47 -17.22
C ARG A 1 16.47 -22.56 -16.75
N VAL A 2 16.19 -22.19 -15.50
CA VAL A 2 14.82 -22.18 -14.98
C VAL A 2 14.31 -20.76 -15.13
N GLU A 3 13.25 -20.56 -15.89
CA GLU A 3 12.58 -19.28 -16.03
C GLU A 3 11.31 -19.31 -15.17
N HIS A 4 11.15 -18.31 -14.30
CA HIS A 4 9.94 -18.14 -13.51
C HIS A 4 9.15 -16.97 -14.05
N ARG A 5 7.90 -17.19 -14.40
CA ARG A 5 6.98 -16.11 -14.73
C ARG A 5 6.49 -15.44 -13.45
N VAL A 6 6.46 -14.12 -13.48
CA VAL A 6 5.96 -13.31 -12.38
C VAL A 6 4.50 -12.98 -12.67
N LEU A 7 3.61 -13.28 -11.73
CA LEU A 7 2.18 -12.99 -11.83
C LEU A 7 1.88 -11.51 -11.62
N GLY A 8 2.71 -10.83 -10.82
CA GLY A 8 2.58 -9.41 -10.53
C GLY A 8 3.66 -8.91 -9.60
N ALA A 9 3.73 -7.59 -9.45
CA ALA A 9 4.62 -6.96 -8.49
C ALA A 9 3.93 -5.75 -7.84
N LEU A 10 4.28 -5.48 -6.58
CA LEU A 10 3.80 -4.32 -5.83
C LEU A 10 4.98 -3.51 -5.33
N ARG A 11 4.79 -2.21 -5.22
CA ARG A 11 5.72 -1.27 -4.59
C ARG A 11 5.00 -0.49 -3.51
N CYS A 12 5.43 -0.64 -2.26
CA CYS A 12 4.94 0.21 -1.19
C CYS A 12 5.50 1.63 -1.38
N VAL A 13 4.63 2.61 -1.31
CA VAL A 13 4.99 4.04 -1.40
C VAL A 13 4.44 4.78 -0.20
N ASP A 14 5.14 5.78 0.27
CA ASP A 14 4.65 6.68 1.29
C ASP A 14 3.44 7.47 0.75
N ALA A 15 2.31 7.40 1.42
CA ALA A 15 1.06 8.02 0.96
C ALA A 15 1.14 9.57 0.96
N THR A 16 2.07 10.16 1.72
CA THR A 16 2.25 11.61 1.82
C THR A 16 3.11 12.15 0.68
N THR A 17 4.21 11.45 0.36
CA THR A 17 5.21 11.93 -0.60
C THR A 17 5.14 11.23 -1.95
N GLY A 18 4.52 10.06 -2.02
CA GLY A 18 4.58 9.17 -3.18
C GLY A 18 5.92 8.46 -3.35
N ALA A 19 6.89 8.70 -2.47
CA ALA A 19 8.21 8.10 -2.56
C ALA A 19 8.17 6.59 -2.24
N PRO A 20 8.95 5.77 -2.95
CA PRO A 20 9.09 4.36 -2.63
C PRO A 20 9.64 4.17 -1.21
N LEU A 21 9.07 3.22 -0.47
CA LEU A 21 9.58 2.85 0.83
C LEU A 21 10.81 1.96 0.68
N SER A 22 11.92 2.36 1.29
CA SER A 22 13.18 1.59 1.27
C SER A 22 13.20 0.41 2.23
N ARG A 23 12.27 0.39 3.20
CA ARG A 23 12.18 -0.67 4.21
C ARG A 23 11.36 -1.86 3.73
N ALA A 24 11.75 -3.04 4.18
CA ALA A 24 10.99 -4.25 3.92
C ALA A 24 9.67 -4.25 4.69
N MET A 25 8.56 -4.51 4.00
CA MET A 25 7.26 -4.77 4.61
C MET A 25 7.07 -6.26 4.85
N HIS A 26 6.45 -6.61 5.96
CA HIS A 26 5.96 -7.97 6.17
C HIS A 26 4.69 -8.16 5.35
N VAL A 27 4.65 -9.25 4.58
CA VAL A 27 3.50 -9.61 3.76
C VAL A 27 2.81 -10.80 4.39
N LYS A 28 1.55 -10.64 4.72
CA LYS A 28 0.65 -11.75 5.03
C LYS A 28 -0.11 -12.10 3.76
N ALA A 29 0.17 -13.26 3.22
CA ALA A 29 -0.47 -13.81 2.04
C ALA A 29 -1.19 -15.12 2.40
N PRO A 30 -2.16 -15.58 1.59
CA PRO A 30 -2.68 -16.94 1.67
C PRO A 30 -1.55 -17.97 1.56
N ALA A 31 -1.74 -19.14 2.16
CA ALA A 31 -0.70 -20.18 2.21
C ALA A 31 -0.33 -20.75 0.83
N ASP A 32 -1.21 -20.60 -0.14
CA ASP A 32 -1.08 -21.04 -1.52
C ASP A 32 -0.47 -19.99 -2.46
N ALA A 33 -0.05 -18.83 -1.91
CA ALA A 33 0.59 -17.76 -2.66
C ALA A 33 2.08 -17.62 -2.30
N ASP A 34 2.95 -17.58 -3.31
CA ASP A 34 4.39 -17.28 -3.15
C ASP A 34 4.65 -15.80 -3.47
N VAL A 35 4.78 -15.00 -2.40
CA VAL A 35 5.09 -13.57 -2.49
C VAL A 35 6.44 -13.31 -1.82
N ARG A 36 7.38 -12.74 -2.56
CA ARG A 36 8.75 -12.52 -2.07
C ARG A 36 9.23 -11.09 -2.29
N PRO A 37 9.90 -10.48 -1.32
CA PRO A 37 10.60 -9.23 -1.55
C PRO A 37 11.82 -9.47 -2.45
N ASN A 38 12.09 -8.51 -3.35
CA ASN A 38 13.32 -8.49 -4.11
C ASN A 38 14.28 -7.39 -3.60
N ARG A 39 15.50 -7.36 -4.16
CA ARG A 39 16.52 -6.36 -3.77
C ARG A 39 16.15 -4.91 -4.11
N SER A 40 15.23 -4.71 -5.04
CA SER A 40 14.73 -3.38 -5.43
C SER A 40 13.54 -2.89 -4.60
N GLY A 41 13.21 -3.60 -3.50
CA GLY A 41 12.09 -3.25 -2.63
C GLY A 41 10.71 -3.55 -3.22
N LEU A 42 10.64 -4.35 -4.29
CA LEU A 42 9.38 -4.84 -4.83
C LEU A 42 8.94 -6.11 -4.09
N LEU A 43 7.65 -6.25 -3.89
CA LEU A 43 7.00 -7.49 -3.51
C LEU A 43 6.57 -8.20 -4.79
N VAL A 44 7.21 -9.32 -5.09
CA VAL A 44 7.01 -10.06 -6.33
C VAL A 44 6.11 -11.26 -6.05
N ILE A 45 5.00 -11.34 -6.76
CA ILE A 45 4.06 -12.47 -6.72
C ILE A 45 4.52 -13.48 -7.76
N ARG A 46 5.13 -14.57 -7.30
CA ARG A 46 5.74 -15.60 -8.15
C ARG A 46 4.80 -16.74 -8.46
N GLY A 47 3.85 -17.00 -7.58
CA GLY A 47 2.90 -18.09 -7.73
C GLY A 47 1.66 -17.87 -6.87
N TRP A 48 0.57 -18.48 -7.33
CA TRP A 48 -0.69 -18.55 -6.60
C TRP A 48 -1.46 -19.77 -7.14
N ALA A 49 -1.97 -20.63 -6.27
CA ALA A 49 -2.55 -21.91 -6.68
C ALA A 49 -3.60 -21.82 -7.79
N PRO A 50 -4.54 -20.85 -7.78
CA PRO A 50 -5.50 -20.69 -8.87
C PRO A 50 -4.88 -20.38 -10.23
N LEU A 51 -3.63 -19.92 -10.26
CA LEU A 51 -2.88 -19.58 -11.48
C LEU A 51 -1.65 -20.47 -11.70
N ALA A 52 -1.65 -21.68 -11.15
CA ALA A 52 -0.53 -22.60 -11.27
C ALA A 52 -0.21 -22.97 -12.72
N SER A 53 -1.23 -23.17 -13.57
CA SER A 53 -1.07 -23.45 -15.00
C SER A 53 -0.44 -22.27 -15.74
N HIS A 54 -0.79 -21.04 -15.39
CA HIS A 54 -0.21 -19.83 -15.95
C HIS A 54 1.28 -19.69 -15.60
N ALA A 55 1.66 -20.00 -14.36
CA ALA A 55 3.05 -19.97 -13.92
C ALA A 55 3.91 -21.07 -14.57
N ALA A 56 3.30 -22.21 -14.93
CA ALA A 56 3.97 -23.36 -15.55
C ALA A 56 4.08 -23.28 -17.08
N ALA A 57 3.38 -22.35 -17.73
CA ALA A 57 3.41 -22.21 -19.19
C ALA A 57 4.76 -21.64 -19.65
N PHE A 58 5.62 -22.50 -20.24
CA PHE A 58 7.01 -22.18 -20.59
C PHE A 58 7.17 -21.58 -22.00
N ASP A 59 6.35 -22.03 -22.96
CA ASP A 59 6.64 -21.84 -24.38
C ASP A 59 5.62 -20.98 -25.14
N ALA A 60 4.55 -20.58 -24.51
CA ALA A 60 3.59 -19.64 -25.08
C ALA A 60 3.25 -18.56 -24.05
N PRO A 61 3.14 -17.29 -24.44
CA PRO A 61 2.38 -16.37 -23.62
C PRO A 61 1.01 -17.03 -23.41
N PRO A 62 0.46 -17.00 -22.20
CA PRO A 62 -0.93 -17.41 -22.03
C PRO A 62 -1.73 -16.61 -23.05
N ASP A 63 -2.55 -17.28 -23.83
CA ASP A 63 -3.46 -16.63 -24.75
C ASP A 63 -4.10 -15.46 -24.00
N ASP A 64 -4.26 -14.32 -24.67
CA ASP A 64 -4.74 -13.07 -24.08
C ASP A 64 -6.16 -13.16 -23.47
N GLU A 65 -6.78 -14.31 -23.57
CA GLU A 65 -7.96 -14.64 -22.78
C GLU A 65 -7.53 -14.87 -21.32
N PRO A 66 -7.92 -13.98 -20.40
CA PRO A 66 -7.75 -14.21 -18.98
C PRO A 66 -8.73 -15.31 -18.56
N GLY A 67 -8.44 -16.53 -18.97
CA GLY A 67 -9.10 -17.70 -18.42
C GLY A 67 -8.85 -17.70 -16.92
N SER A 68 -9.87 -17.35 -16.15
CA SER A 68 -9.87 -17.39 -14.68
C SER A 68 -8.83 -16.54 -13.97
N GLY A 69 -8.70 -15.29 -14.32
CA GLY A 69 -8.06 -14.30 -13.45
C GLY A 69 -8.77 -14.25 -12.08
N GLY A 70 -8.05 -13.90 -11.02
CA GLY A 70 -8.60 -13.80 -9.67
C GLY A 70 -8.01 -12.61 -8.91
N GLU A 71 -8.58 -12.33 -7.75
CA GLU A 71 -8.07 -11.32 -6.84
C GLU A 71 -7.34 -11.98 -5.68
N LEU A 72 -6.04 -11.74 -5.59
CA LEU A 72 -5.22 -12.13 -4.45
C LEU A 72 -5.28 -11.05 -3.38
N GLU A 73 -5.73 -11.40 -2.18
CA GLU A 73 -5.72 -10.48 -1.04
C GLU A 73 -4.43 -10.62 -0.25
N LEU A 74 -3.75 -9.49 -0.02
CA LEU A 74 -2.52 -9.40 0.74
C LEU A 74 -2.69 -8.38 1.85
N THR A 75 -2.05 -8.60 3.01
CA THR A 75 -1.93 -7.60 4.06
C THR A 75 -0.46 -7.22 4.23
N LEU A 76 -0.19 -5.93 4.06
CA LEU A 76 1.14 -5.34 4.23
C LEU A 76 1.25 -4.74 5.63
N VAL A 77 2.31 -5.07 6.34
CA VAL A 77 2.53 -4.61 7.72
C VAL A 77 3.94 -4.04 7.83
N ASP A 78 4.04 -2.81 8.31
CA ASP A 78 5.33 -2.24 8.70
C ASP A 78 5.79 -2.85 10.03
N PRO A 79 6.91 -3.58 10.09
CA PRO A 79 7.38 -4.18 11.33
C PRO A 79 7.76 -3.15 12.40
N LEU A 80 8.04 -1.90 12.01
CA LEU A 80 8.36 -0.80 12.92
C LEU A 80 7.14 0.00 13.37
N GLY A 81 5.95 -0.26 12.82
CA GLY A 81 4.71 0.42 13.17
C GLY A 81 4.63 1.90 12.75
N HIS A 82 5.53 2.38 11.87
CA HIS A 82 5.45 3.76 11.37
C HIS A 82 4.33 3.95 10.36
N TYR A 83 3.89 2.87 9.71
CA TYR A 83 2.77 2.85 8.78
C TYR A 83 1.68 1.92 9.27
N LEU A 84 0.45 2.29 8.99
CA LEU A 84 -0.71 1.45 9.30
C LEU A 84 -0.70 0.19 8.42
N PRO A 85 -1.16 -0.96 8.94
CA PRO A 85 -1.38 -2.13 8.11
C PRO A 85 -2.33 -1.82 6.96
N HIS A 86 -1.99 -2.29 5.76
CA HIS A 86 -2.78 -2.06 4.56
C HIS A 86 -3.17 -3.37 3.91
N ARG A 87 -4.48 -3.55 3.67
CA ARG A 87 -5.01 -4.68 2.93
C ARG A 87 -5.20 -4.28 1.47
N VAL A 88 -4.62 -5.04 0.56
CA VAL A 88 -4.69 -4.78 -0.88
C VAL A 88 -5.21 -6.01 -1.61
N ARG A 89 -6.07 -5.81 -2.59
CA ARG A 89 -6.51 -6.83 -3.54
C ARG A 89 -5.81 -6.59 -4.86
N VAL A 90 -5.20 -7.63 -5.37
CA VAL A 90 -4.41 -7.59 -6.59
C VAL A 90 -5.06 -8.50 -7.61
N ALA A 91 -5.61 -7.90 -8.67
CA ALA A 91 -6.10 -8.67 -9.81
C ALA A 91 -4.92 -9.33 -10.52
N LEU A 92 -4.97 -10.64 -10.72
CA LEU A 92 -3.94 -11.48 -11.31
C LEU A 92 -4.52 -12.34 -12.45
N PRO A 93 -3.71 -12.71 -13.47
CA PRO A 93 -2.35 -12.25 -13.69
C PRO A 93 -2.30 -10.79 -14.14
N ARG A 94 -1.20 -10.10 -13.85
CA ARG A 94 -0.93 -8.79 -14.43
C ARG A 94 -0.20 -8.96 -15.76
N GLN A 95 -0.20 -7.90 -16.58
CA GLN A 95 0.47 -7.88 -17.89
C GLN A 95 1.96 -8.24 -17.77
N ALA A 96 2.56 -8.66 -18.89
CA ALA A 96 3.93 -9.17 -18.98
C ALA A 96 5.01 -8.26 -18.36
N ASN A 97 4.78 -6.96 -18.27
CA ASN A 97 5.72 -5.97 -17.71
C ASN A 97 5.46 -5.66 -16.22
N ALA A 98 4.75 -6.52 -15.51
CA ALA A 98 4.32 -6.27 -14.12
C ALA A 98 5.47 -5.96 -13.15
N VAL A 99 6.70 -6.39 -13.42
CA VAL A 99 7.89 -6.05 -12.62
C VAL A 99 8.36 -4.63 -12.90
N PHE A 100 8.22 -4.16 -14.13
CA PHE A 100 8.61 -2.79 -14.53
C PHE A 100 7.51 -1.78 -14.22
N GLU A 101 6.25 -2.24 -14.16
CA GLU A 101 5.06 -1.45 -13.84
C GLU A 101 4.37 -2.01 -12.59
N PRO A 102 5.03 -1.96 -11.42
CA PRO A 102 4.47 -2.50 -10.19
C PRO A 102 3.23 -1.71 -9.76
N LEU A 103 2.29 -2.40 -9.13
CA LEU A 103 1.17 -1.73 -8.46
C LEU A 103 1.70 -0.92 -7.27
N HIS A 104 1.50 0.39 -7.29
CA HIS A 104 1.85 1.24 -6.15
C HIS A 104 0.80 1.11 -5.05
N VAL A 105 1.25 0.73 -3.86
CA VAL A 105 0.39 0.60 -2.68
C VAL A 105 0.73 1.72 -1.71
N PRO A 106 -0.18 2.70 -1.53
CA PRO A 106 0.05 3.80 -0.59
C PRO A 106 0.00 3.29 0.85
N MET A 107 1.06 3.52 1.60
CA MET A 107 1.14 3.23 3.03
C MET A 107 0.92 4.52 3.81
N TYR A 108 -0.08 4.52 4.68
CA TYR A 108 -0.45 5.69 5.47
C TYR A 108 0.32 5.71 6.79
N PRO A 109 0.90 6.87 7.18
CA PRO A 109 1.58 7.00 8.47
C PRO A 109 0.66 6.63 9.62
N SER A 110 1.19 5.90 10.61
CA SER A 110 0.45 5.62 11.84
C SER A 110 0.35 6.88 12.70
N PRO A 111 -0.63 7.00 13.60
CA PRO A 111 -0.74 8.13 14.52
C PRO A 111 0.53 8.35 15.38
N ALA A 112 1.31 7.30 15.61
CA ALA A 112 2.56 7.34 16.37
C ALA A 112 3.80 7.63 15.50
N ALA A 113 3.66 7.77 14.17
CA ALA A 113 4.78 8.01 13.28
C ALA A 113 5.48 9.34 13.59
N ALA A 114 6.81 9.34 13.54
CA ALA A 114 7.58 10.56 13.58
C ALA A 114 7.40 11.34 12.27
N LEU A 115 7.20 12.65 12.39
CA LEU A 115 7.05 13.55 11.26
C LEU A 115 8.35 14.31 10.99
N SER A 116 8.53 14.72 9.74
CA SER A 116 9.55 15.71 9.41
C SER A 116 9.24 17.04 10.10
N LEU A 117 10.26 17.67 10.66
CA LEU A 117 10.14 18.95 11.41
C LEU A 117 9.56 20.10 10.59
N HIS A 118 9.56 19.97 9.26
CA HIS A 118 9.12 21.03 8.35
C HIS A 118 7.74 20.78 7.73
N TRP A 119 7.04 19.75 8.19
CA TRP A 119 5.72 19.42 7.65
C TRP A 119 4.61 19.86 8.60
N ALA A 120 3.59 20.50 8.04
CA ALA A 120 2.33 20.64 8.75
C ALA A 120 1.69 19.26 8.90
N ALA A 121 0.97 19.03 9.99
CA ALA A 121 0.25 17.81 10.21
C ALA A 121 -1.05 18.03 10.97
N LEU A 122 -2.05 17.27 10.61
CA LEU A 122 -3.31 17.19 11.33
C LEU A 122 -3.37 15.87 12.09
N ARG A 123 -3.71 15.93 13.38
CA ARG A 123 -4.10 14.76 14.17
C ARG A 123 -5.59 14.88 14.47
N VAL A 124 -6.34 13.86 14.09
CA VAL A 124 -7.78 13.85 14.25
C VAL A 124 -8.24 12.55 14.90
N GLY A 125 -9.23 12.66 15.79
CA GLY A 125 -9.96 11.50 16.32
C GLY A 125 -11.32 11.41 15.64
N LEU A 126 -11.70 10.24 15.21
CA LEU A 126 -12.94 9.95 14.48
C LEU A 126 -13.79 8.99 15.29
N THR A 127 -15.02 9.41 15.55
CA THR A 127 -16.02 8.61 16.26
C THR A 127 -17.36 8.65 15.55
N THR A 128 -18.22 7.70 15.86
CA THR A 128 -19.62 7.75 15.42
C THR A 128 -20.34 8.97 15.98
N PRO A 129 -21.37 9.49 15.29
CA PRO A 129 -22.20 10.59 15.82
C PRO A 129 -22.69 10.28 17.23
N GLY A 130 -22.52 11.23 18.16
CA GLY A 130 -22.86 11.06 19.57
C GLY A 130 -21.70 10.58 20.45
N GLY A 131 -20.46 10.46 19.92
CA GLY A 131 -19.26 10.19 20.71
C GLY A 131 -19.11 8.71 21.13
N GLY A 132 -19.74 7.79 20.39
CA GLY A 132 -19.74 6.39 20.71
C GLY A 132 -18.49 5.63 20.31
N GLU A 133 -18.54 4.90 19.21
CA GLU A 133 -17.47 4.00 18.78
C GLU A 133 -16.40 4.72 17.93
N ALA A 134 -15.15 4.31 18.11
CA ALA A 134 -14.03 4.76 17.28
C ALA A 134 -14.17 4.24 15.85
N LEU A 135 -13.93 5.12 14.87
CA LEU A 135 -14.03 4.78 13.45
C LEU A 135 -12.63 4.48 12.87
N GLY A 136 -12.28 3.20 12.84
CA GLY A 136 -11.06 2.71 12.21
C GLY A 136 -11.21 2.52 10.69
N GLY A 137 -10.10 2.71 9.95
CA GLY A 137 -10.06 2.50 8.50
C GLY A 137 -10.74 3.61 7.67
N VAL A 138 -11.00 4.76 8.26
CA VAL A 138 -11.62 5.90 7.56
C VAL A 138 -10.54 6.71 6.84
N LEU A 139 -10.76 6.95 5.54
CA LEU A 139 -9.90 7.81 4.75
C LEU A 139 -10.21 9.30 5.02
N VAL A 140 -9.26 9.99 5.62
CA VAL A 140 -9.31 11.43 5.88
C VAL A 140 -8.66 12.16 4.71
N ARG A 141 -9.31 13.22 4.22
CA ARG A 141 -8.77 14.09 3.16
C ARG A 141 -8.69 15.52 3.65
N VAL A 142 -7.54 16.14 3.45
CA VAL A 142 -7.35 17.57 3.64
C VAL A 142 -7.54 18.25 2.31
N LEU A 143 -8.45 19.22 2.26
CA LEU A 143 -8.81 19.93 1.03
C LEU A 143 -8.41 21.42 1.17
N ARG A 144 -7.97 21.99 0.07
CA ARG A 144 -7.80 23.43 -0.10
C ARG A 144 -8.36 23.83 -1.46
N ASP A 145 -9.29 24.76 -1.47
CA ASP A 145 -9.95 25.26 -2.69
C ASP A 145 -10.52 24.12 -3.57
N GLY A 146 -11.08 23.08 -2.93
CA GLY A 146 -11.60 21.89 -3.61
C GLY A 146 -10.55 20.86 -4.02
N ALA A 147 -9.27 21.18 -3.98
CA ALA A 147 -8.19 20.24 -4.29
C ALA A 147 -7.76 19.43 -3.05
N VAL A 148 -7.47 18.14 -3.24
CA VAL A 148 -6.96 17.27 -2.17
C VAL A 148 -5.47 17.53 -1.98
N LEU A 149 -5.10 18.12 -0.84
CA LEU A 149 -3.70 18.37 -0.47
C LEU A 149 -3.03 17.14 0.16
N ALA A 150 -3.75 16.45 1.03
CA ALA A 150 -3.20 15.32 1.76
C ALA A 150 -4.29 14.29 2.08
N ARG A 151 -3.85 13.07 2.36
CA ARG A 151 -4.70 11.96 2.80
C ARG A 151 -4.08 11.28 3.99
N GLY A 152 -4.92 10.79 4.89
CA GLY A 152 -4.56 9.94 6.01
C GLY A 152 -5.58 8.84 6.22
N LEU A 153 -5.23 7.84 6.98
CA LEU A 153 -6.12 6.73 7.33
C LEU A 153 -6.20 6.65 8.86
N SER A 154 -7.38 6.42 9.41
CA SER A 154 -7.52 6.20 10.85
C SER A 154 -7.13 4.78 11.25
N ASP A 155 -6.52 4.67 12.43
CA ASP A 155 -6.23 3.37 13.04
C ASP A 155 -7.51 2.79 13.70
N TRP A 156 -7.38 1.63 14.34
CA TRP A 156 -8.49 0.97 15.02
C TRP A 156 -9.09 1.78 16.20
N ARG A 157 -8.37 2.78 16.71
CA ARG A 157 -8.84 3.71 17.75
C ARG A 157 -9.53 4.94 17.18
N GLY A 158 -9.66 5.02 15.86
CA GLY A 158 -10.18 6.19 15.16
C GLY A 158 -9.20 7.35 15.07
N GLU A 159 -7.93 7.15 15.43
CA GLU A 159 -6.91 8.20 15.34
C GLU A 159 -6.26 8.21 13.95
N ALA A 160 -6.15 9.38 13.35
CA ALA A 160 -5.45 9.57 12.07
C ALA A 160 -4.39 10.67 12.17
N LEU A 161 -3.25 10.41 11.56
CA LEU A 161 -2.20 11.40 11.31
C LEU A 161 -2.19 11.70 9.82
N VAL A 162 -2.39 12.98 9.48
CA VAL A 162 -2.40 13.44 8.08
C VAL A 162 -1.28 14.46 7.89
N PRO A 163 -0.08 14.04 7.47
CA PRO A 163 0.99 14.96 7.12
C PRO A 163 0.62 15.72 5.84
N VAL A 164 0.93 17.01 5.81
CA VAL A 164 0.74 17.86 4.64
C VAL A 164 2.11 18.33 4.17
N ALA A 165 2.66 17.65 3.18
CA ALA A 165 3.96 18.00 2.62
C ALA A 165 3.88 19.32 1.86
N GLY A 166 4.98 20.10 1.90
CA GLY A 166 5.10 21.33 1.13
C GLY A 166 4.40 22.57 1.73
N ILE A 167 3.76 22.45 2.90
CA ILE A 167 3.26 23.59 3.65
C ILE A 167 4.24 23.86 4.80
N PRO A 168 5.01 24.96 4.77
CA PRO A 168 5.91 25.29 5.87
C PRO A 168 5.10 25.65 7.11
N VAL A 169 5.59 25.22 8.27
CA VAL A 169 5.09 25.70 9.56
C VAL A 169 5.54 27.14 9.70
N THR A 170 4.60 28.08 9.65
CA THR A 170 4.91 29.49 9.89
C THR A 170 5.06 29.67 11.39
N THR A 171 6.28 29.90 11.86
CA THR A 171 6.52 30.38 13.21
C THR A 171 6.29 31.90 13.20
N TRP A 172 5.29 32.36 13.94
CA TRP A 172 5.12 33.80 14.19
C TRP A 172 6.21 34.18 15.19
N SER A 173 7.18 35.00 14.78
CA SER A 173 8.00 35.70 15.71
C SER A 173 7.19 36.88 16.27
N THR A 174 6.93 36.89 17.57
CA THR A 174 6.47 38.05 18.32
C THR A 174 7.56 39.12 18.40
#